data_9bffc14b4f947f4283a583795006a9d6
#
_entry.id   9bffc14b4f947f4283a583795006a9d6
#
_cell.length_a   1.000
_cell.length_b   1.000
_cell.length_c   1.000
_cell.angle_alpha   90.00
_cell.angle_beta   90.00
_cell.angle_gamma   90.00
#
_symmetry.space_group_name_H-M   'P 1'
#
loop_
_entity.id
_entity.type
_entity.pdbx_description
1 polymer ?
#
loop_
_entity_poly.entity_id
_entity_poly.type
_entity_poly.pdbx_seq_one_letter_code
_entity_poly.pdbx_strand_id
1 'polypeptide(L)'
;MSAVLEIAFHIVLYDYTIRHMQESPWLMRLDRLAGVPACRQIVDTIRTVLVAGGVEAGEKLPTVRAMAEQFGVHHNTVAQAYRALAAEGFLQLKRHCGATVLKRAVPVAGPATMESFGRQLREITAKAIAAGAPVGEVAALLVGLGTALRET
;
A
#
# COMPACT_ATOMS: atom_id res chain seq x y z
N MET A 1 -2.47 -21.89 -9.27
CA MET A 1 -2.06 -20.62 -9.87
C MET A 1 -0.84 -20.15 -9.11
N SER A 2 0.21 -19.76 -9.81
CA SER A 2 1.57 -19.64 -9.28
C SER A 2 1.74 -18.37 -8.43
N ALA A 3 2.43 -18.47 -7.29
CA ALA A 3 2.86 -17.35 -6.44
C ALA A 3 3.60 -16.24 -7.23
N VAL A 4 4.17 -16.59 -8.38
CA VAL A 4 4.81 -15.65 -9.32
C VAL A 4 3.79 -14.69 -9.94
N LEU A 5 2.58 -15.17 -10.26
CA LEU A 5 1.51 -14.32 -10.78
C LEU A 5 1.01 -13.34 -9.72
N GLU A 6 0.95 -13.75 -8.46
CA GLU A 6 0.57 -12.87 -7.34
C GLU A 6 1.61 -11.80 -7.07
N ILE A 7 2.89 -12.17 -7.09
CA ILE A 7 4.00 -11.21 -6.90
C ILE A 7 4.07 -10.25 -8.08
N ALA A 8 4.00 -10.75 -9.32
CA ALA A 8 3.99 -9.94 -10.53
C ALA A 8 2.77 -9.00 -10.56
N PHE A 9 1.60 -9.48 -10.12
CA PHE A 9 0.38 -8.69 -10.04
C PHE A 9 0.49 -7.58 -8.99
N HIS A 10 1.05 -7.86 -7.81
CA HIS A 10 1.31 -6.83 -6.77
C HIS A 10 2.31 -5.76 -7.25
N ILE A 11 3.30 -6.16 -8.01
CA ILE A 11 4.33 -5.27 -8.53
C ILE A 11 3.78 -4.41 -9.66
N VAL A 12 3.02 -4.99 -10.59
CA VAL A 12 2.33 -4.25 -11.67
C VAL A 12 1.30 -3.28 -11.09
N LEU A 13 0.57 -3.70 -10.03
CA LEU A 13 -0.33 -2.80 -9.31
C LEU A 13 0.41 -1.66 -8.62
N TYR A 14 1.56 -1.90 -8.02
CA TYR A 14 2.37 -0.87 -7.38
C TYR A 14 2.87 0.17 -8.40
N ASP A 15 3.42 -0.28 -9.53
CA ASP A 15 3.87 0.61 -10.62
C ASP A 15 2.69 1.36 -11.28
N TYR A 16 1.55 0.67 -11.47
CA TYR A 16 0.32 1.29 -11.96
C TYR A 16 -0.20 2.34 -10.97
N THR A 17 -0.16 2.07 -9.67
CA THR A 17 -0.63 2.98 -8.62
C THR A 17 0.21 4.24 -8.56
N ILE A 18 1.54 4.14 -8.60
CA ILE A 18 2.43 5.30 -8.60
C ILE A 18 2.23 6.15 -9.86
N ARG A 19 2.07 5.52 -11.03
CA ARG A 19 1.91 6.21 -12.30
C ARG A 19 0.57 6.95 -12.44
N HIS A 20 -0.50 6.49 -11.76
CA HIS A 20 -1.85 7.06 -11.80
C HIS A 20 -2.22 7.87 -10.56
N MET A 21 -1.30 8.07 -9.61
CA MET A 21 -1.52 8.93 -8.42
C MET A 21 -1.84 10.38 -8.78
N GLN A 22 -1.53 10.83 -10.01
CA GLN A 22 -1.85 12.18 -10.49
C GLN A 22 -3.35 12.36 -10.81
N GLU A 23 -4.11 11.28 -11.07
CA GLU A 23 -5.55 11.37 -11.36
C GLU A 23 -6.41 11.03 -10.14
N SER A 24 -6.04 10.04 -9.34
CA SER A 24 -6.62 9.72 -8.04
C SER A 24 -5.75 8.70 -7.30
N PRO A 25 -5.19 9.04 -6.14
CA PRO A 25 -4.35 8.12 -5.37
C PRO A 25 -5.10 6.87 -4.87
N TRP A 26 -6.41 6.82 -5.07
CA TRP A 26 -7.31 5.77 -4.58
C TRP A 26 -7.75 4.78 -5.67
N LEU A 27 -7.22 4.87 -6.89
CA LEU A 27 -7.57 4.01 -8.03
C LEU A 27 -6.93 2.61 -7.90
N MET A 28 -7.09 1.95 -6.76
CA MET A 28 -6.66 0.57 -6.57
C MET A 28 -7.82 -0.41 -6.60
N ARG A 29 -7.61 -1.55 -7.27
CA ARG A 29 -8.55 -2.68 -7.22
C ARG A 29 -8.14 -3.63 -6.09
N LEU A 30 -9.11 -4.01 -5.27
CA LEU A 30 -8.92 -5.06 -4.29
C LEU A 30 -8.79 -6.42 -5.00
N ASP A 31 -7.79 -7.19 -4.61
CA ASP A 31 -7.63 -8.56 -5.08
C ASP A 31 -8.52 -9.50 -4.26
N ARG A 32 -9.62 -9.96 -4.88
CA ARG A 32 -10.56 -10.89 -4.25
C ARG A 32 -10.02 -12.32 -4.19
N LEU A 33 -8.96 -12.63 -4.92
CA LEU A 33 -8.36 -13.96 -5.02
C LEU A 33 -7.16 -14.15 -4.09
N ALA A 34 -6.60 -13.06 -3.53
CA ALA A 34 -5.41 -13.09 -2.68
C ALA A 34 -5.60 -13.76 -1.31
N GLY A 35 -6.81 -14.18 -0.94
CA GLY A 35 -7.08 -14.76 0.39
C GLY A 35 -6.92 -13.78 1.56
N VAL A 36 -6.57 -12.51 1.28
CA VAL A 36 -6.40 -11.44 2.27
C VAL A 36 -7.73 -10.70 2.44
N PRO A 37 -8.23 -10.50 3.69
CA PRO A 37 -9.46 -9.76 3.92
C PRO A 37 -9.43 -8.35 3.29
N ALA A 38 -10.53 -7.94 2.65
CA ALA A 38 -10.65 -6.64 1.97
C ALA A 38 -10.29 -5.46 2.89
N CYS A 39 -10.68 -5.51 4.17
CA CYS A 39 -10.32 -4.49 5.15
C CYS A 39 -8.80 -4.34 5.27
N ARG A 40 -8.04 -5.44 5.31
CA ARG A 40 -6.59 -5.43 5.41
C ARG A 40 -5.95 -4.83 4.16
N GLN A 41 -6.43 -5.22 2.97
CA GLN A 41 -5.95 -4.66 1.70
C GLN A 41 -6.18 -3.14 1.64
N ILE A 42 -7.34 -2.65 2.08
CA ILE A 42 -7.63 -1.21 2.15
C ILE A 42 -6.68 -0.49 3.11
N VAL A 43 -6.43 -1.05 4.30
CA VAL A 43 -5.47 -0.48 5.26
C VAL A 43 -4.08 -0.38 4.66
N ASP A 44 -3.60 -1.45 4.04
CA ASP A 44 -2.26 -1.51 3.45
C ASP A 44 -2.13 -0.54 2.27
N THR A 45 -3.16 -0.45 1.42
CA THR A 45 -3.25 0.51 0.31
C THR A 45 -3.16 1.95 0.80
N ILE A 46 -4.04 2.34 1.71
CA ILE A 46 -4.08 3.72 2.21
C ILE A 46 -2.77 4.06 2.93
N ARG A 47 -2.23 3.13 3.73
CA ARG A 47 -0.94 3.30 4.40
C ARG A 47 0.18 3.57 3.40
N THR A 48 0.24 2.79 2.31
CA THR A 48 1.23 2.97 1.25
C THR A 48 1.14 4.35 0.62
N VAL A 49 -0.07 4.80 0.26
CA VAL A 49 -0.30 6.14 -0.30
C VAL A 49 0.14 7.24 0.67
N LEU A 50 -0.20 7.12 1.96
CA LEU A 50 0.18 8.10 2.98
C LEU A 50 1.68 8.15 3.24
N VAL A 51 2.35 7.00 3.24
CA VAL A 51 3.81 6.91 3.43
C VAL A 51 4.58 7.41 2.21
N ALA A 52 4.04 7.18 1.00
CA ALA A 52 4.61 7.67 -0.24
C ALA A 52 4.38 9.18 -0.48
N GLY A 53 3.69 9.88 0.44
CA GLY A 53 3.41 11.31 0.29
C GLY A 53 2.30 11.63 -0.73
N GLY A 54 1.53 10.65 -1.15
CA GLY A 54 0.42 10.84 -2.12
C GLY A 54 -0.75 11.66 -1.57
N VAL A 55 -0.77 11.91 -0.26
CA VAL A 55 -1.73 12.79 0.43
C VAL A 55 -1.01 13.50 1.57
N GLU A 56 -1.15 14.81 1.65
CA GLU A 56 -0.44 15.62 2.63
C GLU A 56 -1.12 15.60 4.01
N ALA A 57 -0.34 15.90 5.05
CA ALA A 57 -0.87 16.08 6.40
C ALA A 57 -1.85 17.27 6.45
N GLY A 58 -3.02 17.06 7.03
CA GLY A 58 -4.11 18.03 7.08
C GLY A 58 -5.16 17.82 5.97
N GLU A 59 -4.84 17.09 4.92
CA GLU A 59 -5.81 16.76 3.87
C GLU A 59 -6.87 15.77 4.36
N LYS A 60 -8.03 15.84 3.73
CA LYS A 60 -9.15 14.95 4.02
C LYS A 60 -9.16 13.78 3.05
N LEU A 61 -9.29 12.58 3.59
CA LEU A 61 -9.60 11.41 2.79
C LEU A 61 -11.04 11.45 2.27
N PRO A 62 -11.34 10.75 1.17
CA PRO A 62 -12.71 10.54 0.73
C PRO A 62 -13.59 10.02 1.85
N THR A 63 -14.87 10.32 1.79
CA THR A 63 -15.82 9.78 2.77
C THR A 63 -15.83 8.25 2.73
N VAL A 64 -16.21 7.62 3.84
CA VAL A 64 -16.33 6.15 3.91
C VAL A 64 -17.23 5.60 2.79
N ARG A 65 -18.28 6.32 2.42
CA ARG A 65 -19.16 5.91 1.32
C ARG A 65 -18.49 6.03 -0.04
N ALA A 66 -17.86 7.16 -0.34
CA ALA A 66 -17.14 7.37 -1.59
C ALA A 66 -16.00 6.36 -1.77
N MET A 67 -15.25 6.10 -0.72
CA MET A 67 -14.18 5.11 -0.74
C MET A 67 -14.72 3.68 -0.91
N ALA A 68 -15.87 3.37 -0.30
CA ALA A 68 -16.52 2.07 -0.45
C ALA A 68 -17.02 1.83 -1.89
N GLU A 69 -17.54 2.86 -2.53
CA GLU A 69 -17.92 2.82 -3.95
C GLU A 69 -16.72 2.58 -4.85
N GLN A 70 -15.61 3.28 -4.62
CA GLN A 70 -14.37 3.10 -5.39
C GLN A 70 -13.80 1.68 -5.27
N PHE A 71 -13.78 1.11 -4.08
CA PHE A 71 -13.28 -0.25 -3.86
C PHE A 71 -14.30 -1.36 -4.14
N GLY A 72 -15.56 -1.02 -4.39
CA GLY A 72 -16.64 -1.99 -4.59
C GLY A 72 -16.90 -2.87 -3.36
N VAL A 73 -16.84 -2.29 -2.16
CA VAL A 73 -17.04 -3.00 -0.88
C VAL A 73 -18.14 -2.34 -0.04
N HIS A 74 -18.55 -3.04 1.01
CA HIS A 74 -19.50 -2.47 1.96
C HIS A 74 -18.84 -1.35 2.78
N HIS A 75 -19.58 -0.28 3.08
CA HIS A 75 -19.08 0.89 3.80
C HIS A 75 -18.49 0.55 5.19
N ASN A 76 -19.01 -0.48 5.88
CA ASN A 76 -18.47 -0.93 7.15
C ASN A 76 -17.02 -1.43 7.04
N THR A 77 -16.63 -2.03 5.91
CA THR A 77 -15.27 -2.49 5.65
C THR A 77 -14.29 -1.32 5.60
N VAL A 78 -14.67 -0.25 4.90
CA VAL A 78 -13.87 0.99 4.86
C VAL A 78 -13.85 1.69 6.22
N ALA A 79 -15.00 1.75 6.92
CA ALA A 79 -15.05 2.34 8.27
C ALA A 79 -14.13 1.60 9.25
N GLN A 80 -14.01 0.28 9.12
CA GLN A 80 -13.09 -0.53 9.92
C GLN A 80 -11.62 -0.22 9.55
N ALA A 81 -11.31 -0.11 8.26
CA ALA A 81 -9.97 0.26 7.80
C ALA A 81 -9.55 1.65 8.28
N TYR A 82 -10.45 2.65 8.22
CA TYR A 82 -10.19 3.99 8.72
C TYR A 82 -9.94 4.01 10.23
N ARG A 83 -10.69 3.22 11.00
CA ARG A 83 -10.44 3.07 12.45
C ARG A 83 -9.09 2.43 12.75
N ALA A 84 -8.68 1.41 11.99
CA ALA A 84 -7.37 0.80 12.12
C ALA A 84 -6.25 1.81 11.85
N LEU A 85 -6.33 2.57 10.75
CA LEU A 85 -5.36 3.62 10.43
C LEU A 85 -5.35 4.77 11.46
N ALA A 86 -6.48 5.08 12.07
CA ALA A 86 -6.55 6.06 13.15
C ALA A 86 -5.88 5.52 14.43
N ALA A 87 -6.08 4.25 14.77
CA ALA A 87 -5.40 3.59 15.88
C ALA A 87 -3.87 3.54 15.68
N GLU A 88 -3.41 3.42 14.43
CA GLU A 88 -1.99 3.50 14.06
C GLU A 88 -1.44 4.95 14.01
N GLY A 89 -2.28 5.96 14.21
CA GLY A 89 -1.89 7.36 14.22
C GLY A 89 -1.72 8.01 12.83
N PHE A 90 -2.22 7.39 11.77
CA PHE A 90 -2.22 7.98 10.42
C PHE A 90 -3.36 8.96 10.21
N LEU A 91 -4.53 8.70 10.82
CA LEU A 91 -5.75 9.46 10.60
C LEU A 91 -6.34 10.00 11.89
N GLN A 92 -6.95 11.16 11.80
CA GLN A 92 -7.88 11.68 12.79
C GLN A 92 -9.30 11.53 12.27
N LEU A 93 -10.13 10.77 13.00
CA LEU A 93 -11.56 10.63 12.68
C LEU A 93 -12.36 11.67 13.47
N LYS A 94 -13.11 12.51 12.76
CA LYS A 94 -14.06 13.46 13.38
C LYS A 94 -15.48 13.07 12.98
N ARG A 95 -16.37 13.04 13.99
CA ARG A 95 -17.79 12.77 13.78
C ARG A 95 -18.37 13.78 12.78
N HIS A 96 -19.02 13.28 11.74
CA HIS A 96 -19.60 14.06 10.62
C HIS A 96 -18.60 14.83 9.73
N CYS A 97 -17.30 14.79 10.01
CA CYS A 97 -16.27 15.52 9.25
C CYS A 97 -15.34 14.62 8.42
N GLY A 98 -15.49 13.29 8.53
CA GLY A 98 -14.64 12.34 7.80
C GLY A 98 -13.31 12.05 8.49
N ALA A 99 -12.33 11.65 7.70
CA ALA A 99 -10.98 11.32 8.12
C ALA A 99 -9.99 12.37 7.60
N THR A 100 -9.11 12.86 8.47
CA THR A 100 -8.05 13.81 8.12
C THR A 100 -6.69 13.16 8.36
N VAL A 101 -5.75 13.35 7.45
CA VAL A 101 -4.38 12.83 7.56
C VAL A 101 -3.64 13.58 8.67
N LEU A 102 -3.06 12.83 9.60
CA LEU A 102 -2.23 13.39 10.67
C LEU A 102 -0.79 13.58 10.19
N LYS A 103 -0.17 14.68 10.62
CA LYS A 103 1.28 14.81 10.48
C LYS A 103 1.95 13.79 11.39
N ARG A 104 2.48 12.74 10.80
CA ARG A 104 3.21 11.70 11.52
C ARG A 104 4.71 11.98 11.40
N ALA A 105 5.38 12.04 12.56
CA ALA A 105 6.82 11.86 12.54
C ALA A 105 7.10 10.42 12.12
N VAL A 106 7.68 10.22 10.95
CA VAL A 106 8.12 8.87 10.54
C VAL A 106 9.18 8.45 11.54
N PRO A 107 8.97 7.38 12.32
CA PRO A 107 10.01 6.92 13.23
C PRO A 107 11.25 6.60 12.41
N VAL A 108 12.39 7.12 12.83
CA VAL A 108 13.66 6.71 12.20
C VAL A 108 13.82 5.22 12.45
N ALA A 109 13.81 4.44 11.36
CA ALA A 109 13.94 3.00 11.43
C ALA A 109 15.29 2.65 12.07
N GLY A 110 15.25 1.95 13.18
CA GLY A 110 16.47 1.44 13.81
C GLY A 110 17.14 0.35 12.93
N PRO A 111 18.42 0.05 13.20
CA PRO A 111 19.17 -0.97 12.45
C PRO A 111 18.43 -2.31 12.34
N ALA A 112 17.77 -2.75 13.41
CA ALA A 112 16.99 -3.98 13.43
C ALA A 112 15.81 -4.00 12.43
N THR A 113 15.18 -2.84 12.19
CA THR A 113 14.10 -2.72 11.20
C THR A 113 14.64 -2.88 9.78
N MET A 114 15.78 -2.25 9.47
CA MET A 114 16.43 -2.38 8.17
C MET A 114 16.96 -3.80 7.91
N GLU A 115 17.49 -4.45 8.94
CA GLU A 115 17.93 -5.84 8.86
C GLU A 115 16.76 -6.80 8.60
N SER A 116 15.65 -6.61 9.30
CA SER A 116 14.42 -7.37 9.10
C SER A 116 13.86 -7.18 7.69
N PHE A 117 13.80 -5.93 7.21
CA PHE A 117 13.40 -5.60 5.86
C PHE A 117 14.28 -6.30 4.82
N GLY A 118 15.60 -6.19 4.94
CA GLY A 118 16.52 -6.83 4.02
C GLY A 118 16.42 -8.37 4.02
N ARG A 119 16.09 -8.99 5.15
CA ARG A 119 15.83 -10.43 5.23
C ARG A 119 14.55 -10.80 4.49
N GLN A 120 13.44 -10.08 4.72
CA GLN A 120 12.17 -10.31 4.03
C GLN A 120 12.29 -10.11 2.52
N LEU A 121 13.00 -9.07 2.09
CA LEU A 121 13.24 -8.80 0.68
C LEU A 121 14.01 -9.94 0.00
N ARG A 122 15.08 -10.43 0.63
CA ARG A 122 15.82 -11.60 0.14
C ARG A 122 14.95 -12.85 0.06
N GLU A 123 14.11 -13.09 1.05
CA GLU A 123 13.21 -14.25 1.09
C GLU A 123 12.18 -14.20 -0.06
N ILE A 124 11.53 -13.05 -0.26
CA ILE A 124 10.57 -12.86 -1.34
C ILE A 124 11.24 -13.01 -2.70
N THR A 125 12.42 -12.42 -2.88
CA THR A 125 13.21 -12.52 -4.11
C THR A 125 13.60 -13.97 -4.41
N ALA A 126 14.08 -14.70 -3.41
CA ALA A 126 14.44 -16.11 -3.56
C ALA A 126 13.23 -16.99 -3.94
N LYS A 127 12.07 -16.74 -3.32
CA LYS A 127 10.81 -17.44 -3.66
C LYS A 127 10.38 -17.18 -5.10
N ALA A 128 10.48 -15.94 -5.58
CA ALA A 128 10.15 -15.57 -6.96
C ALA A 128 11.06 -16.31 -7.95
N ILE A 129 12.37 -16.31 -7.73
CA ILE A 129 13.36 -17.00 -8.57
C ILE A 129 13.11 -18.52 -8.53
N ALA A 130 12.88 -19.10 -7.37
CA ALA A 130 12.58 -20.52 -7.23
C ALA A 130 11.27 -20.92 -7.94
N ALA A 131 10.34 -20.01 -8.09
CA ALA A 131 9.09 -20.19 -8.84
C ALA A 131 9.26 -19.97 -10.36
N GLY A 132 10.47 -19.69 -10.85
CA GLY A 132 10.80 -19.56 -12.27
C GLY A 132 10.85 -18.13 -12.80
N ALA A 133 10.83 -17.11 -11.95
CA ALA A 133 11.01 -15.73 -12.40
C ALA A 133 12.44 -15.51 -12.91
N PRO A 134 12.63 -14.88 -14.11
CA PRO A 134 13.96 -14.61 -14.63
C PRO A 134 14.74 -13.66 -13.70
N VAL A 135 15.94 -14.05 -13.32
CA VAL A 135 16.79 -13.28 -12.38
C VAL A 135 17.01 -11.84 -12.86
N GLY A 136 17.19 -11.65 -14.18
CA GLY A 136 17.40 -10.32 -14.77
C GLY A 136 16.18 -9.41 -14.62
N GLU A 137 14.98 -9.93 -14.78
CA GLU A 137 13.73 -9.18 -14.60
C GLU A 137 13.51 -8.81 -13.14
N VAL A 138 13.76 -9.75 -12.22
CA VAL A 138 13.68 -9.50 -10.78
C VAL A 138 14.67 -8.41 -10.36
N ALA A 139 15.91 -8.47 -10.87
CA ALA A 139 16.92 -7.46 -10.59
C ALA A 139 16.52 -6.07 -11.15
N ALA A 140 16.08 -6.00 -12.39
CA ALA A 140 15.61 -4.76 -13.02
C ALA A 140 14.46 -4.10 -12.23
N LEU A 141 13.55 -4.91 -11.74
CA LEU A 141 12.43 -4.47 -10.92
C LEU A 141 12.86 -3.89 -9.58
N LEU A 142 13.80 -4.54 -8.87
CA LEU A 142 14.34 -4.04 -7.61
C LEU A 142 15.09 -2.71 -7.81
N VAL A 143 15.83 -2.56 -8.89
CA VAL A 143 16.49 -1.30 -9.26
C VAL A 143 15.47 -0.21 -9.55
N GLY A 144 14.42 -0.51 -10.32
CA GLY A 144 13.35 0.43 -10.62
C GLY A 144 12.62 0.93 -9.38
N LEU A 145 12.30 0.04 -8.44
CA LEU A 145 11.73 0.41 -7.14
C LEU A 145 12.66 1.32 -6.34
N GLY A 146 13.96 1.00 -6.31
CA GLY A 146 14.96 1.82 -5.61
C GLY A 146 15.12 3.22 -6.22
N THR A 147 14.96 3.36 -7.52
CA THR A 147 15.01 4.66 -8.23
C THR A 147 13.77 5.49 -7.90
N ALA A 148 12.58 4.90 -7.99
CA ALA A 148 11.32 5.57 -7.66
C ALA A 148 11.28 6.11 -6.22
N LEU A 149 11.87 5.38 -5.26
CA LEU A 149 11.97 5.82 -3.86
C LEU A 149 12.93 7.01 -3.63
N ARG A 150 13.83 7.31 -4.57
CA ARG A 150 14.75 8.45 -4.47
C ARG A 150 14.16 9.74 -5.02
N GLU A 151 13.13 9.64 -5.85
CA GLU A 151 12.48 10.77 -6.50
C GLU A 151 11.28 11.31 -5.69
N THR A 152 10.95 10.65 -4.55
CA THR A 152 9.91 11.04 -3.59
C THR A 152 10.52 11.80 -2.41
#